data_6669b80108a018da656fe5f43b55add2
#
_entry.id   6669b80108a018da656fe5f43b55add2
#
_cell.length_a   1.000
_cell.length_b   1.000
_cell.length_c   1.000
_cell.angle_alpha   90.00
_cell.angle_beta   90.00
_cell.angle_gamma   90.00
#
_symmetry.space_group_name_H-M   'P 1'
#
loop_
_entity.id
_entity.type
_entity.pdbx_description
1 polymer ?
#
loop_
_entity_poly.entity_id
_entity_poly.type
_entity_poly.pdbx_seq_one_letter_code
_entity_poly.pdbx_strand_id
1 'polypeptide(L)'
;PEKDRAIRNVLAYYKDSAYAITSKRLDHHRLDQFPYSKAFRTRFPLFNATIWSYHYLQVAVYDPLQAARDLAAKTQAVRPILASYRRYLEQPPVQWTFMPLTAELSPQFAARYPELANIFDNLHMLHDNISDILTSERLPTWEAKRAEIYRVLNSYYLASADATNPMIVQGQEHHH
;
A
#
# COMPACT_ATOMS: atom_id res chain seq x y z
N PRO A 1 7.87 11.30 -30.74
CA PRO A 1 9.27 10.88 -30.55
C PRO A 1 9.87 11.40 -29.23
N GLU A 2 9.65 12.68 -28.88
CA GLU A 2 10.23 13.29 -27.66
C GLU A 2 9.58 12.77 -26.38
N LYS A 3 8.25 12.69 -26.33
CA LYS A 3 7.50 12.08 -25.21
C LYS A 3 7.89 10.63 -25.00
N ASP A 4 8.04 9.84 -26.08
CA ASP A 4 8.42 8.44 -25.96
C ASP A 4 9.85 8.28 -25.43
N ARG A 5 10.75 9.18 -25.82
CA ARG A 5 12.11 9.22 -25.28
C ARG A 5 12.11 9.57 -23.79
N ALA A 6 11.35 10.59 -23.39
CA ALA A 6 11.22 10.99 -22.00
C ALA A 6 10.63 9.85 -21.14
N ILE A 7 9.58 9.18 -21.61
CA ILE A 7 8.99 8.01 -20.94
C ILE A 7 10.02 6.89 -20.81
N ARG A 8 10.74 6.54 -21.86
CA ARG A 8 11.76 5.49 -21.79
C ARG A 8 12.88 5.84 -20.81
N ASN A 9 13.31 7.09 -20.74
CA ASN A 9 14.34 7.53 -19.79
C ASN A 9 13.84 7.41 -18.34
N VAL A 10 12.61 7.83 -18.06
CA VAL A 10 12.01 7.69 -16.73
C VAL A 10 11.86 6.22 -16.36
N LEU A 11 11.40 5.36 -17.28
CA LEU A 11 11.27 3.93 -17.05
C LEU A 11 12.62 3.24 -16.82
N ALA A 12 13.66 3.64 -17.56
CA ALA A 12 15.02 3.13 -17.34
C ALA A 12 15.54 3.53 -15.95
N TYR A 13 15.43 4.80 -15.60
CA TYR A 13 15.79 5.29 -14.26
C TYR A 13 15.04 4.54 -13.15
N TYR A 14 13.73 4.33 -13.31
CA TYR A 14 12.91 3.60 -12.33
C TYR A 14 13.34 2.13 -12.20
N LYS A 15 13.65 1.46 -13.31
CA LYS A 15 14.11 0.06 -13.31
C LYS A 15 15.48 -0.11 -12.67
N ASP A 16 16.35 0.87 -12.87
CA ASP A 16 17.73 0.87 -12.32
C ASP A 16 17.79 1.44 -10.91
N SER A 17 16.65 1.92 -10.36
CA SER A 17 16.60 2.50 -9.03
C SER A 17 16.78 1.42 -7.95
N ALA A 18 17.79 1.58 -7.11
CA ALA A 18 18.02 0.76 -5.92
C ALA A 18 16.87 0.87 -4.88
N TYR A 19 15.99 1.85 -5.04
CA TYR A 19 14.89 2.17 -4.14
C TYR A 19 13.52 1.68 -4.66
N ALA A 20 13.48 0.91 -5.74
CA ALA A 20 12.23 0.35 -6.25
C ALA A 20 11.62 -0.62 -5.24
N ILE A 21 10.33 -0.45 -4.97
CA ILE A 21 9.57 -1.34 -4.09
C ILE A 21 9.45 -2.72 -4.74
N THR A 22 9.65 -3.77 -3.95
CA THR A 22 9.52 -5.15 -4.43
C THR A 22 8.11 -5.46 -4.93
N SER A 23 8.03 -6.23 -6.02
CA SER A 23 6.78 -6.79 -6.54
C SER A 23 6.39 -8.12 -5.88
N LYS A 24 7.23 -8.67 -5.00
CA LYS A 24 6.91 -9.87 -4.23
C LYS A 24 5.91 -9.55 -3.12
N ARG A 25 4.99 -10.46 -2.87
CA ARG A 25 4.05 -10.32 -1.77
C ARG A 25 4.78 -10.39 -0.43
N LEU A 26 4.59 -9.37 0.39
CA LEU A 26 5.09 -9.34 1.76
C LEU A 26 4.02 -9.75 2.77
N ASP A 27 4.44 -10.26 3.93
CA ASP A 27 3.54 -10.63 5.01
C ASP A 27 3.02 -9.38 5.75
N HIS A 28 1.79 -9.02 5.44
CA HIS A 28 1.12 -7.86 6.03
C HIS A 28 0.91 -8.00 7.55
N HIS A 29 0.67 -9.20 8.04
CA HIS A 29 0.43 -9.45 9.47
C HIS A 29 1.67 -9.23 10.35
N ARG A 30 2.87 -9.24 9.77
CA ARG A 30 4.09 -8.94 10.51
C ARG A 30 4.19 -7.48 10.98
N LEU A 31 3.37 -6.58 10.45
CA LEU A 31 3.29 -5.21 10.94
C LEU A 31 2.92 -5.15 12.43
N ASP A 32 2.07 -6.06 12.89
CA ASP A 32 1.64 -6.11 14.29
C ASP A 32 2.73 -6.55 15.26
N GLN A 33 3.81 -7.14 14.77
CA GLN A 33 4.91 -7.66 15.60
C GLN A 33 5.96 -6.59 15.97
N PHE A 34 5.92 -5.42 15.32
CA PHE A 34 6.86 -4.36 15.65
C PHE A 34 6.52 -3.69 16.98
N PRO A 35 7.53 -3.32 17.81
CA PRO A 35 7.30 -2.68 19.11
C PRO A 35 6.54 -1.36 19.03
N TYR A 36 6.57 -0.70 17.89
CA TYR A 36 5.91 0.57 17.60
C TYR A 36 4.59 0.42 16.83
N SER A 37 4.16 -0.80 16.59
CA SER A 37 2.92 -1.07 15.85
C SER A 37 1.73 -0.30 16.44
N LYS A 38 0.89 0.22 15.56
CA LYS A 38 -0.34 0.96 15.89
C LYS A 38 -0.13 2.31 16.60
N ALA A 39 1.11 2.80 16.73
CA ALA A 39 1.39 4.06 17.41
C ALA A 39 0.67 5.24 16.74
N PHE A 40 0.73 5.34 15.40
CA PHE A 40 0.05 6.38 14.63
C PHE A 40 -1.47 6.27 14.74
N ARG A 41 -2.01 5.09 14.53
CA ARG A 41 -3.45 4.80 14.56
C ARG A 41 -4.08 5.07 15.92
N THR A 42 -3.35 4.76 16.98
CA THR A 42 -3.80 5.01 18.37
C THR A 42 -3.80 6.49 18.69
N ARG A 43 -2.77 7.21 18.26
CA ARG A 43 -2.63 8.64 18.55
C ARG A 43 -3.51 9.53 17.68
N PHE A 44 -3.72 9.15 16.41
CA PHE A 44 -4.46 9.92 15.43
C PHE A 44 -5.55 9.12 14.72
N PRO A 45 -6.53 8.55 15.46
CA PRO A 45 -7.49 7.59 14.88
C PRO A 45 -8.35 8.19 13.75
N LEU A 46 -8.79 9.44 13.88
CA LEU A 46 -9.58 10.12 12.84
C LEU A 46 -8.74 10.39 11.58
N PHE A 47 -7.49 10.80 11.77
CA PHE A 47 -6.59 11.04 10.63
C PHE A 47 -6.26 9.73 9.91
N ASN A 48 -5.95 8.67 10.64
CA ASN A 48 -5.76 7.35 10.06
C ASN A 48 -7.00 6.88 9.28
N ALA A 49 -8.20 7.06 9.83
CA ALA A 49 -9.45 6.69 9.16
C ALA A 49 -9.69 7.50 7.88
N THR A 50 -9.30 8.77 7.85
CA THR A 50 -9.36 9.61 6.64
C THR A 50 -8.40 9.10 5.56
N ILE A 51 -7.16 8.76 5.94
CA ILE A 51 -6.17 8.16 5.03
C ILE A 51 -6.69 6.81 4.51
N TRP A 52 -7.25 5.97 5.39
CA TRP A 52 -7.86 4.70 5.01
C TRP A 52 -8.97 4.89 3.97
N SER A 53 -9.85 5.87 4.18
CA SER A 53 -10.95 6.18 3.26
C SER A 53 -10.44 6.59 1.88
N TYR A 54 -9.35 7.35 1.83
CA TYR A 54 -8.68 7.72 0.59
C TYR A 54 -8.09 6.49 -0.14
N HIS A 55 -7.41 5.61 0.57
CA HIS A 55 -6.87 4.38 0.00
C HIS A 55 -7.97 3.42 -0.47
N TYR A 56 -9.09 3.34 0.27
CA TYR A 56 -10.27 2.64 -0.19
C TYR A 56 -10.71 3.13 -1.58
N LEU A 57 -10.86 4.44 -1.75
CA LEU A 57 -11.24 5.00 -3.05
C LEU A 57 -10.22 4.64 -4.15
N GLN A 58 -8.93 4.81 -3.86
CA GLN A 58 -7.85 4.52 -4.81
C GLN A 58 -7.92 3.09 -5.34
N VAL A 59 -8.16 2.12 -4.47
CA VAL A 59 -8.11 0.70 -4.82
C VAL A 59 -9.44 0.20 -5.36
N ALA A 60 -10.55 0.59 -4.76
CA ALA A 60 -11.89 0.08 -5.13
C ALA A 60 -12.31 0.45 -6.56
N VAL A 61 -11.71 1.47 -7.17
CA VAL A 61 -12.05 1.88 -8.54
C VAL A 61 -11.42 1.02 -9.62
N TYR A 62 -10.42 0.18 -9.32
CA TYR A 62 -9.69 -0.54 -10.37
C TYR A 62 -10.55 -1.57 -11.10
N ASP A 63 -11.26 -2.44 -10.40
CA ASP A 63 -12.12 -3.45 -11.03
C ASP A 63 -13.23 -2.81 -11.89
N PRO A 64 -14.04 -1.87 -11.40
CA PRO A 64 -15.07 -1.24 -12.22
C PRO A 64 -14.52 -0.45 -13.41
N LEU A 65 -13.38 0.23 -13.26
CA LEU A 65 -12.75 0.94 -14.37
C LEU A 65 -12.18 -0.01 -15.44
N GLN A 66 -11.70 -1.19 -15.02
CA GLN A 66 -11.19 -2.20 -15.93
C GLN A 66 -12.32 -2.93 -16.66
N ALA A 67 -13.44 -3.21 -15.99
CA ALA A 67 -14.56 -3.95 -16.55
C ALA A 67 -15.41 -3.11 -17.53
N ALA A 68 -15.51 -1.81 -17.30
CA ALA A 68 -16.35 -0.91 -18.08
C ALA A 68 -15.73 -0.53 -19.43
N ARG A 69 -16.51 -0.64 -20.51
CA ARG A 69 -16.03 -0.48 -21.90
C ARG A 69 -15.89 0.98 -22.34
N ASP A 70 -16.75 1.85 -21.87
CA ASP A 70 -16.81 3.25 -22.28
C ASP A 70 -16.89 4.20 -21.08
N LEU A 71 -16.80 5.50 -21.34
CA LEU A 71 -16.79 6.53 -20.29
C LEU A 71 -18.10 6.57 -19.48
N ALA A 72 -19.25 6.37 -20.13
CA ALA A 72 -20.54 6.38 -19.47
C ALA A 72 -20.65 5.19 -18.49
N ALA A 73 -20.30 3.99 -18.95
CA ALA A 73 -20.25 2.79 -18.11
C ALA A 73 -19.25 2.93 -16.95
N LYS A 74 -18.06 3.49 -17.20
CA LYS A 74 -17.06 3.79 -16.14
C LYS A 74 -17.61 4.76 -15.09
N THR A 75 -18.26 5.83 -15.56
CA THR A 75 -18.88 6.82 -14.68
C THR A 75 -19.96 6.19 -13.80
N GLN A 76 -20.79 5.33 -14.35
CA GLN A 76 -21.81 4.60 -13.59
C GLN A 76 -21.19 3.63 -12.59
N ALA A 77 -20.18 2.87 -13.01
CA ALA A 77 -19.54 1.84 -12.21
C ALA A 77 -18.83 2.40 -10.95
N VAL A 78 -18.27 3.62 -11.03
CA VAL A 78 -17.59 4.24 -9.88
C VAL A 78 -18.51 4.99 -8.92
N ARG A 79 -19.77 5.28 -9.29
CA ARG A 79 -20.71 6.03 -8.42
C ARG A 79 -20.91 5.42 -7.03
N PRO A 80 -21.15 4.11 -6.86
CA PRO A 80 -21.32 3.52 -5.55
C PRO A 80 -20.06 3.63 -4.69
N ILE A 81 -18.87 3.54 -5.31
CA ILE A 81 -17.59 3.70 -4.62
C ILE A 81 -17.43 5.14 -4.11
N LEU A 82 -17.75 6.12 -4.94
CA LEU A 82 -17.74 7.53 -4.54
C LEU A 82 -18.76 7.82 -3.43
N ALA A 83 -19.93 7.19 -3.46
CA ALA A 83 -20.92 7.31 -2.39
C ALA A 83 -20.41 6.72 -1.07
N SER A 84 -19.75 5.56 -1.11
CA SER A 84 -19.10 4.96 0.05
C SER A 84 -17.96 5.83 0.58
N TYR A 85 -17.12 6.36 -0.31
CA TYR A 85 -16.05 7.26 0.08
C TYR A 85 -16.56 8.52 0.79
N ARG A 86 -17.60 9.16 0.27
CA ARG A 86 -18.23 10.33 0.92
C ARG A 86 -18.75 9.98 2.31
N ARG A 87 -19.42 8.83 2.46
CA ARG A 87 -19.89 8.34 3.76
C ARG A 87 -18.74 8.11 4.73
N TYR A 88 -17.60 7.58 4.28
CA TYR A 88 -16.41 7.40 5.11
C TYR A 88 -15.77 8.73 5.52
N LEU A 89 -15.89 9.79 4.73
CA LEU A 89 -15.43 11.12 5.13
C LEU A 89 -16.36 11.76 6.18
N GLU A 90 -17.67 11.50 6.10
CA GLU A 90 -18.66 11.99 7.07
C GLU A 90 -18.61 11.19 8.38
N GLN A 91 -18.37 9.88 8.27
CA GLN A 91 -18.28 8.93 9.38
C GLN A 91 -17.01 8.09 9.23
N PRO A 92 -15.84 8.61 9.63
CA PRO A 92 -14.56 7.95 9.45
C PRO A 92 -14.53 6.57 10.11
N PRO A 93 -14.08 5.52 9.39
CA PRO A 93 -14.06 4.14 9.89
C PRO A 93 -12.88 3.89 10.83
N VAL A 94 -12.92 4.45 12.03
CA VAL A 94 -11.83 4.38 13.02
C VAL A 94 -11.49 2.97 13.49
N GLN A 95 -12.38 2.00 13.29
CA GLN A 95 -12.15 0.58 13.57
C GLN A 95 -11.16 -0.08 12.60
N TRP A 96 -10.98 0.47 11.41
CA TRP A 96 -10.05 -0.05 10.43
C TRP A 96 -8.62 0.39 10.75
N THR A 97 -7.77 -0.58 11.00
CA THR A 97 -6.41 -0.32 11.48
C THR A 97 -5.34 -0.45 10.41
N PHE A 98 -5.58 -1.25 9.37
CA PHE A 98 -4.66 -1.43 8.25
C PHE A 98 -5.28 -0.90 6.98
N MET A 99 -4.44 -0.46 6.06
CA MET A 99 -4.88 -0.10 4.73
C MET A 99 -5.47 -1.34 4.03
N PRO A 100 -6.55 -1.17 3.24
CA PRO A 100 -7.16 -2.29 2.54
C PRO A 100 -6.21 -2.85 1.48
N LEU A 101 -6.14 -4.17 1.39
CA LEU A 101 -5.36 -4.83 0.34
C LEU A 101 -6.06 -4.71 -1.02
N THR A 102 -5.25 -4.64 -2.08
CA THR A 102 -5.77 -4.56 -3.45
C THR A 102 -6.65 -5.76 -3.79
N ALA A 103 -6.27 -6.96 -3.36
CA ALA A 103 -7.06 -8.18 -3.61
C ALA A 103 -8.41 -8.20 -2.89
N GLU A 104 -8.58 -7.47 -1.78
CA GLU A 104 -9.84 -7.38 -1.05
C GLU A 104 -10.87 -6.48 -1.74
N LEU A 105 -10.41 -5.40 -2.37
CA LEU A 105 -11.27 -4.38 -2.96
C LEU A 105 -11.38 -4.48 -4.49
N SER A 106 -10.35 -4.98 -5.15
CA SER A 106 -10.26 -5.12 -6.61
C SER A 106 -9.62 -6.45 -6.99
N PRO A 107 -10.29 -7.58 -6.70
CA PRO A 107 -9.73 -8.92 -6.90
C PRO A 107 -9.43 -9.25 -8.37
N GLN A 108 -10.20 -8.73 -9.33
CA GLN A 108 -9.94 -8.95 -10.76
C GLN A 108 -8.68 -8.22 -11.23
N PHE A 109 -8.48 -6.99 -10.74
CA PHE A 109 -7.25 -6.24 -10.99
C PHE A 109 -6.04 -6.95 -10.39
N ALA A 110 -6.13 -7.38 -9.12
CA ALA A 110 -5.05 -8.09 -8.45
C ALA A 110 -4.70 -9.42 -9.14
N ALA A 111 -5.70 -10.17 -9.61
CA ALA A 111 -5.48 -11.41 -10.36
C ALA A 111 -4.83 -11.15 -11.73
N ARG A 112 -5.17 -10.06 -12.39
CA ARG A 112 -4.63 -9.72 -13.71
C ARG A 112 -3.23 -9.09 -13.65
N TYR A 113 -2.95 -8.33 -12.59
CA TYR A 113 -1.71 -7.57 -12.40
C TYR A 113 -1.12 -7.81 -11.00
N PRO A 114 -0.77 -9.06 -10.65
CA PRO A 114 -0.38 -9.41 -9.28
C PRO A 114 0.87 -8.66 -8.79
N GLU A 115 1.85 -8.45 -9.65
CA GLU A 115 3.05 -7.71 -9.29
C GLU A 115 2.75 -6.24 -8.98
N LEU A 116 1.88 -5.61 -9.77
CA LEU A 116 1.49 -4.22 -9.54
C LEU A 116 0.66 -4.07 -8.27
N ALA A 117 -0.27 -5.00 -8.01
CA ALA A 117 -1.03 -5.05 -6.77
C ALA A 117 -0.10 -5.19 -5.55
N ASN A 118 0.89 -6.10 -5.63
CA ASN A 118 1.85 -6.28 -4.55
C ASN A 118 2.72 -5.04 -4.31
N ILE A 119 3.19 -4.37 -5.36
CA ILE A 119 3.94 -3.10 -5.22
C ILE A 119 3.10 -2.06 -4.50
N PHE A 120 1.84 -1.91 -4.88
CA PHE A 120 0.92 -0.97 -4.28
C PHE A 120 0.66 -1.28 -2.80
N ASP A 121 0.37 -2.53 -2.48
CA ASP A 121 0.13 -2.98 -1.11
C ASP A 121 1.41 -2.84 -0.25
N ASN A 122 2.57 -3.20 -0.78
CA ASN A 122 3.86 -3.03 -0.11
C ASN A 122 4.17 -1.55 0.19
N LEU A 123 3.86 -0.64 -0.74
CA LEU A 123 4.03 0.79 -0.52
C LEU A 123 3.15 1.29 0.63
N HIS A 124 1.91 0.81 0.73
CA HIS A 124 1.00 1.17 1.81
C HIS A 124 1.46 0.61 3.16
N MET A 125 1.94 -0.64 3.20
CA MET A 125 2.58 -1.19 4.41
C MET A 125 3.77 -0.36 4.86
N LEU A 126 4.60 0.08 3.92
CA LEU A 126 5.75 0.94 4.22
C LEU A 126 5.31 2.28 4.83
N HIS A 127 4.26 2.90 4.29
CA HIS A 127 3.68 4.12 4.86
C HIS A 127 3.19 3.90 6.29
N ASP A 128 2.49 2.79 6.56
CA ASP A 128 2.03 2.44 7.91
C ASP A 128 3.21 2.29 8.88
N ASN A 129 4.25 1.57 8.48
CA ASN A 129 5.47 1.42 9.28
C ASN A 129 6.13 2.77 9.59
N ILE A 130 6.34 3.62 8.59
CA ILE A 130 6.99 4.92 8.77
C ILE A 130 6.14 5.81 9.69
N SER A 131 4.83 5.81 9.52
CA SER A 131 3.91 6.59 10.36
C SER A 131 3.96 6.14 11.82
N ASP A 132 3.99 4.83 12.06
CA ASP A 132 4.12 4.25 13.39
C ASP A 132 5.47 4.57 14.02
N ILE A 133 6.59 4.45 13.27
CA ILE A 133 7.94 4.81 13.73
C ILE A 133 8.00 6.28 14.16
N LEU A 134 7.51 7.19 13.30
CA LEU A 134 7.54 8.62 13.56
C LEU A 134 6.73 9.01 14.78
N THR A 135 5.64 8.31 15.05
CA THR A 135 4.71 8.60 16.15
C THR A 135 5.10 7.92 17.44
N SER A 136 5.89 6.86 17.38
CA SER A 136 6.22 6.02 18.53
C SER A 136 7.06 6.76 19.58
N GLU A 137 6.64 6.64 20.82
CA GLU A 137 7.41 7.08 21.99
C GLU A 137 8.49 6.07 22.42
N ARG A 138 8.41 4.83 21.90
CA ARG A 138 9.45 3.79 22.13
C ARG A 138 10.74 4.07 21.37
N LEU A 139 10.71 4.97 20.38
CA LEU A 139 11.84 5.48 19.65
C LEU A 139 11.99 6.97 19.97
N PRO A 140 12.61 7.33 21.11
CA PRO A 140 12.50 8.67 21.65
C PRO A 140 13.30 9.74 20.90
N THR A 141 14.34 9.34 20.16
CA THR A 141 15.20 10.28 19.44
C THR A 141 14.98 10.21 17.95
N TRP A 142 15.29 11.31 17.24
CA TRP A 142 15.23 11.35 15.79
C TRP A 142 16.21 10.37 15.16
N GLU A 143 17.38 10.21 15.73
CA GLU A 143 18.40 9.26 15.26
C GLU A 143 17.91 7.83 15.32
N ALA A 144 17.24 7.44 16.43
CA ALA A 144 16.65 6.11 16.57
C ALA A 144 15.52 5.89 15.54
N LYS A 145 14.64 6.87 15.34
CA LYS A 145 13.57 6.82 14.34
C LYS A 145 14.14 6.70 12.92
N ARG A 146 15.15 7.51 12.60
CA ARG A 146 15.80 7.50 11.29
C ARG A 146 16.48 6.14 11.01
N ALA A 147 17.21 5.60 11.97
CA ALA A 147 17.86 4.30 11.85
C ALA A 147 16.82 3.19 11.57
N GLU A 148 15.72 3.21 12.32
CA GLU A 148 14.64 2.24 12.16
C GLU A 148 13.93 2.39 10.80
N ILE A 149 13.68 3.61 10.33
CA ILE A 149 13.12 3.85 8.99
C ILE A 149 14.01 3.22 7.91
N TYR A 150 15.33 3.44 7.96
CA TYR A 150 16.25 2.85 6.98
C TYR A 150 16.30 1.32 7.07
N ARG A 151 16.24 0.76 8.29
CA ARG A 151 16.16 -0.69 8.48
C ARG A 151 14.89 -1.27 7.84
N VAL A 152 13.74 -0.64 8.05
CA VAL A 152 12.46 -1.05 7.48
C VAL A 152 12.46 -0.88 5.96
N LEU A 153 12.93 0.26 5.44
CA LEU A 153 13.04 0.51 4.00
C LEU A 153 13.76 -0.61 3.26
N ASN A 154 14.86 -1.12 3.82
CA ASN A 154 15.62 -2.22 3.22
C ASN A 154 14.79 -3.49 3.02
N SER A 155 13.75 -3.71 3.84
CA SER A 155 12.85 -4.86 3.70
C SER A 155 11.91 -4.75 2.49
N TYR A 156 11.70 -3.54 1.98
CA TYR A 156 10.78 -3.26 0.88
C TYR A 156 11.47 -3.06 -0.48
N TYR A 157 12.80 -2.97 -0.52
CA TYR A 157 13.52 -2.77 -1.77
C TYR A 157 13.64 -4.06 -2.59
N LEU A 158 13.76 -3.94 -3.91
CA LEU A 158 13.98 -5.06 -4.81
C LEU A 158 15.21 -5.89 -4.42
N ALA A 159 16.29 -5.22 -4.01
CA ALA A 159 17.52 -5.89 -3.57
C ALA A 159 17.34 -6.76 -2.33
N SER A 160 16.39 -6.43 -1.45
CA SER A 160 16.06 -7.20 -0.26
C SER A 160 14.88 -8.18 -0.47
N ALA A 161 14.36 -8.27 -1.70
CA ALA A 161 13.26 -9.16 -2.06
C ALA A 161 13.71 -10.62 -2.30
N ASP A 162 14.89 -11.01 -1.80
CA ASP A 162 15.39 -12.39 -1.84
C ASP A 162 14.67 -13.31 -0.86
N ALA A 163 14.83 -14.63 -1.07
CA ALA A 163 14.26 -15.66 -0.20
C ALA A 163 14.65 -15.54 1.28
N THR A 164 15.71 -14.77 1.58
CA THR A 164 16.19 -14.48 2.94
C THR A 164 15.46 -13.34 3.63
N ASN A 165 14.65 -12.53 2.90
CA ASN A 165 13.89 -11.46 3.53
C ASN A 165 12.76 -12.07 4.39
N PRO A 166 12.78 -11.87 5.73
CA PRO A 166 11.80 -12.50 6.63
C PRO A 166 10.38 -11.98 6.44
N MET A 167 10.18 -10.86 5.73
CA MET A 167 8.86 -10.32 5.41
C MET A 167 8.26 -10.95 4.14
N ILE A 168 9.03 -11.68 3.35
CA ILE A 168 8.48 -12.34 2.16
C ILE A 168 7.70 -13.57 2.58
N VAL A 169 6.45 -13.64 2.15
CA VAL A 169 5.62 -14.84 2.29
C VAL A 169 6.13 -15.88 1.31
N GLN A 170 6.88 -16.85 1.79
CA GLN A 170 7.30 -18.01 0.99
C GLN A 170 6.06 -18.88 0.75
N GLY A 171 5.54 -18.83 -0.49
CA GLY A 171 4.76 -19.87 -1.14
C GLY A 171 3.79 -20.71 -0.31
N GLN A 172 3.07 -20.17 0.64
CA GLN A 172 1.89 -20.84 1.16
C GLN A 172 0.75 -20.57 0.18
N GLU A 173 0.58 -21.49 -0.74
CA GLU A 173 -0.67 -21.69 -1.46
C GLU A 173 -1.76 -21.95 -0.41
N HIS A 174 -2.48 -20.93 -0.02
CA HIS A 174 -3.74 -21.14 0.64
C HIS A 174 -4.75 -21.55 -0.43
N HIS A 175 -4.83 -22.87 -0.64
CA HIS A 175 -6.00 -23.48 -1.25
C HIS A 175 -7.19 -23.23 -0.30
N HIS A 176 -8.05 -22.31 -0.70
CA HIS A 176 -9.42 -22.22 -0.21
C HIS A 176 -10.38 -22.34 -1.36
#